data_8392828346dd70d973c8043348d8cae1
#
_entry.id   8392828346dd70d973c8043348d8cae1
#
_cell.length_a   1.000
_cell.length_b   1.000
_cell.length_c   1.000
_cell.angle_alpha   90.00
_cell.angle_beta   90.00
_cell.angle_gamma   90.00
#
_symmetry.space_group_name_H-M   'P 1'
#
loop_
_entity.id
_entity.type
_entity.pdbx_description
1 polymer ?
#
loop_
_entity_poly.entity_id
_entity_poly.type
_entity_poly.pdbx_seq_one_letter_code
_entity_poly.pdbx_strand_id
1 'polypeptide(L)'
;MHVAVVGAGIIGLTAAVRLRAAGHAVTLIAPELDTAGRPHAVAGATHAAAGMLAPLAETQFSQDDLAPLLQAGWEAYPALVDLLAAFTDVETGFLAQGAWIVAADPSDARAWDHVLEHASILGRRVEPVSVRALRRAEPALAPGLAAGFDA
;
A
#
# COMPACT_ATOMS: atom_id res chain seq x y z
N MET A 1 1.02 -21.74 20.83
CA MET A 1 -0.44 -21.53 20.97
C MET A 1 -1.12 -21.96 19.69
N HIS A 2 -2.45 -22.20 19.77
CA HIS A 2 -3.31 -22.32 18.60
C HIS A 2 -4.16 -21.06 18.47
N VAL A 3 -4.15 -20.41 17.30
CA VAL A 3 -4.82 -19.13 17.03
C VAL A 3 -5.79 -19.33 15.87
N ALA A 4 -7.04 -18.91 16.05
CA ALA A 4 -7.99 -18.83 14.96
C ALA A 4 -8.00 -17.40 14.40
N VAL A 5 -7.82 -17.28 13.09
CA VAL A 5 -7.91 -16.01 12.35
C VAL A 5 -9.19 -16.06 11.51
N VAL A 6 -10.09 -15.12 11.75
CA VAL A 6 -11.34 -15.01 11.02
C VAL A 6 -11.22 -13.92 9.95
N GLY A 7 -11.41 -14.31 8.70
CA GLY A 7 -11.27 -13.48 7.51
C GLY A 7 -9.98 -13.75 6.74
N ALA A 8 -10.10 -13.99 5.43
CA ALA A 8 -9.00 -14.24 4.51
C ALA A 8 -8.70 -13.02 3.61
N GLY A 9 -9.02 -11.82 4.05
CA GLY A 9 -8.53 -10.59 3.44
C GLY A 9 -7.06 -10.34 3.78
N ILE A 10 -6.47 -9.28 3.20
CA ILE A 10 -5.03 -8.98 3.37
C ILE A 10 -4.60 -8.88 4.84
N ILE A 11 -5.46 -8.33 5.71
CA ILE A 11 -5.17 -8.19 7.14
C ILE A 11 -5.09 -9.57 7.81
N GLY A 12 -6.11 -10.42 7.59
CA GLY A 12 -6.15 -11.75 8.19
C GLY A 12 -5.06 -12.67 7.66
N LEU A 13 -4.79 -12.64 6.36
CA LEU A 13 -3.72 -13.42 5.75
C LEU A 13 -2.34 -12.99 6.27
N THR A 14 -2.08 -11.69 6.36
CA THR A 14 -0.81 -11.17 6.91
C THR A 14 -0.62 -11.57 8.36
N ALA A 15 -1.67 -11.48 9.18
CA ALA A 15 -1.64 -11.92 10.57
C ALA A 15 -1.38 -13.44 10.66
N ALA A 16 -2.05 -14.24 9.85
CA ALA A 16 -1.87 -15.69 9.82
C ALA A 16 -0.44 -16.10 9.46
N VAL A 17 0.16 -15.49 8.43
CA VAL A 17 1.54 -15.75 8.01
C VAL A 17 2.53 -15.38 9.13
N ARG A 18 2.40 -14.20 9.72
CA ARG A 18 3.26 -13.75 10.82
C ARG A 18 3.15 -14.63 12.06
N LEU A 19 1.94 -15.07 12.43
CA LEU A 19 1.73 -16.01 13.52
C LEU A 19 2.36 -17.38 13.23
N ARG A 20 2.23 -17.86 11.99
CA ARG A 20 2.89 -19.10 11.57
C ARG A 20 4.41 -19.00 11.67
N ALA A 21 4.98 -17.90 11.18
CA ALA A 21 6.41 -17.63 11.27
C ALA A 21 6.92 -17.55 12.72
N ALA A 22 6.06 -17.06 13.63
CA ALA A 22 6.35 -17.04 15.08
C ALA A 22 6.15 -18.41 15.77
N GLY A 23 5.89 -19.47 15.02
CA GLY A 23 5.78 -20.85 15.55
C GLY A 23 4.41 -21.20 16.13
N HIS A 24 3.37 -20.41 15.85
CA HIS A 24 2.03 -20.72 16.30
C HIS A 24 1.29 -21.65 15.33
N ALA A 25 0.42 -22.52 15.84
CA ALA A 25 -0.58 -23.21 15.03
C ALA A 25 -1.69 -22.22 14.67
N VAL A 26 -2.04 -22.12 13.38
CA VAL A 26 -3.05 -21.16 12.91
C VAL A 26 -4.13 -21.90 12.15
N THR A 27 -5.39 -21.59 12.47
CA THR A 27 -6.56 -21.96 11.67
C THR A 27 -7.13 -20.70 11.05
N LEU A 28 -7.20 -20.64 9.72
CA LEU A 28 -7.84 -19.57 8.98
C LEU A 28 -9.29 -19.95 8.67
N ILE A 29 -10.22 -19.09 9.01
CA ILE A 29 -11.66 -19.28 8.82
C ILE A 29 -12.19 -18.18 7.92
N ALA A 30 -12.66 -18.53 6.74
CA ALA A 30 -13.22 -17.58 5.80
C ALA A 30 -14.20 -18.27 4.83
N PRO A 31 -15.31 -17.62 4.48
CA PRO A 31 -16.31 -18.20 3.57
C PRO A 31 -15.76 -18.41 2.15
N GLU A 32 -14.69 -17.70 1.76
CA GLU A 32 -14.06 -17.79 0.46
C GLU A 32 -13.11 -19.01 0.31
N LEU A 33 -12.88 -19.75 1.39
CA LEU A 33 -12.02 -20.93 1.38
C LEU A 33 -12.87 -22.22 1.40
N ASP A 34 -12.48 -23.20 0.61
CA ASP A 34 -13.03 -24.55 0.72
C ASP A 34 -12.48 -25.27 1.97
N THR A 35 -12.99 -26.46 2.27
CA THR A 35 -12.55 -27.26 3.41
C THR A 35 -11.08 -27.72 3.30
N ALA A 36 -10.47 -27.63 2.12
CA ALA A 36 -9.05 -27.87 1.89
C ALA A 36 -8.20 -26.59 1.97
N GLY A 37 -8.82 -25.45 2.32
CA GLY A 37 -8.16 -24.15 2.43
C GLY A 37 -7.83 -23.49 1.08
N ARG A 38 -8.47 -23.95 0.00
CA ARG A 38 -8.26 -23.37 -1.34
C ARG A 38 -9.27 -22.26 -1.61
N PRO A 39 -8.86 -21.14 -2.20
CA PRO A 39 -9.80 -20.11 -2.62
C PRO A 39 -10.80 -20.68 -3.65
N HIS A 40 -12.09 -20.52 -3.40
CA HIS A 40 -13.15 -20.90 -4.35
C HIS A 40 -13.99 -19.70 -4.80
N ALA A 41 -13.85 -18.59 -4.12
CA ALA A 41 -14.45 -17.33 -4.53
C ALA A 41 -13.44 -16.21 -4.37
N VAL A 42 -13.46 -15.29 -5.32
CA VAL A 42 -12.65 -14.07 -5.27
C VAL A 42 -13.61 -12.93 -4.95
N ALA A 43 -13.64 -12.54 -3.68
CA ALA A 43 -14.57 -11.54 -3.18
C ALA A 43 -13.88 -10.64 -2.14
N GLY A 44 -14.51 -9.49 -1.86
CA GLY A 44 -14.08 -8.56 -0.83
C GLY A 44 -13.10 -7.48 -1.31
N ALA A 45 -12.83 -6.55 -0.39
CA ALA A 45 -12.05 -5.34 -0.67
C ALA A 45 -10.61 -5.64 -1.12
N THR A 46 -10.00 -6.66 -0.57
CA THR A 46 -8.61 -7.05 -0.95
C THR A 46 -8.48 -7.40 -2.42
N HIS A 47 -9.51 -8.06 -2.99
CA HIS A 47 -9.49 -8.40 -4.42
C HIS A 47 -9.76 -7.20 -5.31
N ALA A 48 -10.63 -6.29 -4.87
CA ALA A 48 -10.96 -5.09 -5.61
C ALA A 48 -9.90 -3.98 -5.50
N ALA A 49 -9.01 -4.07 -4.52
CA ALA A 49 -7.98 -3.06 -4.28
C ALA A 49 -6.95 -3.02 -5.41
N ALA A 50 -6.51 -1.81 -5.76
CA ALA A 50 -5.46 -1.60 -6.76
C ALA A 50 -4.06 -2.05 -6.27
N GLY A 51 -3.90 -2.29 -4.97
CA GLY A 51 -2.64 -2.74 -4.37
C GLY A 51 -1.60 -1.64 -4.17
N MET A 52 -1.99 -0.38 -4.25
CA MET A 52 -1.10 0.74 -3.98
C MET A 52 -0.70 0.79 -2.51
N LEU A 53 0.58 1.08 -2.27
CA LEU A 53 1.17 1.30 -0.95
C LEU A 53 1.79 2.70 -0.95
N ALA A 54 0.96 3.70 -0.85
CA ALA A 54 1.33 5.11 -0.96
C ALA A 54 0.88 5.90 0.29
N PRO A 55 1.48 5.65 1.48
CA PRO A 55 1.02 6.24 2.73
C PRO A 55 0.95 7.76 2.68
N LEU A 56 1.86 8.40 1.95
CA LEU A 56 1.90 9.84 1.82
C LEU A 56 0.72 10.39 0.98
N ALA A 57 0.44 9.75 -0.15
CA ALA A 57 -0.64 10.18 -1.04
C ALA A 57 -2.04 9.83 -0.51
N GLU A 58 -2.12 8.84 0.38
CA GLU A 58 -3.38 8.35 0.96
C GLU A 58 -3.71 9.00 2.31
N THR A 59 -2.78 9.74 2.91
CA THR A 59 -3.04 10.50 4.14
C THR A 59 -4.03 11.62 3.85
N GLN A 60 -5.17 11.59 4.53
CA GLN A 60 -6.21 12.60 4.41
C GLN A 60 -6.11 13.65 5.53
N PHE A 61 -6.60 14.84 5.26
CA PHE A 61 -6.72 15.90 6.25
C PHE A 61 -7.42 15.39 7.52
N SER A 62 -6.91 15.75 8.69
CA SER A 62 -7.39 15.30 10.01
C SER A 62 -7.21 13.82 10.36
N GLN A 63 -6.36 13.09 9.65
CA GLN A 63 -6.00 11.71 9.98
C GLN A 63 -4.55 11.57 10.50
N ASP A 64 -4.08 12.58 11.21
CA ASP A 64 -2.69 12.66 11.70
C ASP A 64 -2.32 11.46 12.59
N ASP A 65 -3.27 10.97 13.38
CA ASP A 65 -3.07 9.79 14.24
C ASP A 65 -2.85 8.50 13.44
N LEU A 66 -3.34 8.43 12.20
CA LEU A 66 -3.21 7.27 11.32
C LEU A 66 -1.88 7.26 10.56
N ALA A 67 -1.30 8.42 10.30
CA ALA A 67 -0.09 8.56 9.49
C ALA A 67 1.10 7.73 10.03
N PRO A 68 1.40 7.67 11.34
CA PRO A 68 2.47 6.82 11.86
C PRO A 68 2.22 5.32 11.61
N LEU A 69 0.96 4.87 11.66
CA LEU A 69 0.60 3.48 11.40
C LEU A 69 0.76 3.13 9.92
N LEU A 70 0.34 4.01 9.01
CA LEU A 70 0.52 3.85 7.58
C LEU A 70 2.01 3.79 7.22
N GLN A 71 2.82 4.68 7.81
CA GLN A 71 4.25 4.70 7.63
C GLN A 71 4.92 3.41 8.13
N ALA A 72 4.60 2.97 9.35
CA ALA A 72 5.14 1.73 9.92
C ALA A 72 4.74 0.49 9.08
N GLY A 73 3.52 0.47 8.54
CA GLY A 73 3.05 -0.57 7.64
C GLY A 73 3.86 -0.61 6.34
N TRP A 74 4.11 0.54 5.75
CA TRP A 74 4.91 0.68 4.54
C TRP A 74 6.37 0.23 4.77
N GLU A 75 6.99 0.66 5.85
CA GLU A 75 8.36 0.27 6.21
C GLU A 75 8.50 -1.24 6.50
N ALA A 76 7.47 -1.86 7.05
CA ALA A 76 7.45 -3.29 7.34
C ALA A 76 7.13 -4.18 6.13
N TYR A 77 6.70 -3.59 5.00
CA TYR A 77 6.22 -4.35 3.86
C TYR A 77 7.30 -5.17 3.14
N PRO A 78 8.53 -4.65 2.88
CA PRO A 78 9.60 -5.46 2.30
C PRO A 78 9.91 -6.72 3.12
N ALA A 79 9.97 -6.59 4.44
CA ALA A 79 10.19 -7.74 5.32
C ALA A 79 9.03 -8.76 5.30
N LEU A 80 7.81 -8.33 5.00
CA LEU A 80 6.69 -9.24 4.76
C LEU A 80 6.86 -9.99 3.44
N VAL A 81 7.31 -9.31 2.39
CA VAL A 81 7.60 -9.93 1.07
C VAL A 81 8.70 -10.99 1.22
N ASP A 82 9.78 -10.67 1.92
CA ASP A 82 10.86 -11.62 2.20
C ASP A 82 10.36 -12.83 3.01
N LEU A 83 9.49 -12.59 3.99
CA LEU A 83 8.87 -13.65 4.77
C LEU A 83 8.01 -14.57 3.90
N LEU A 84 7.24 -14.02 2.97
CA LEU A 84 6.41 -14.81 2.04
C LEU A 84 7.24 -15.69 1.14
N ALA A 85 8.40 -15.22 0.68
CA ALA A 85 9.31 -16.00 -0.15
C ALA A 85 9.84 -17.29 0.54
N ALA A 86 9.78 -17.35 1.88
CA ALA A 86 10.08 -18.58 2.62
C ALA A 86 8.97 -19.65 2.55
N PHE A 87 7.78 -19.29 2.10
CA PHE A 87 6.61 -20.18 2.05
C PHE A 87 6.10 -20.47 0.64
N THR A 88 6.50 -19.69 -0.35
CA THR A 88 6.02 -19.82 -1.73
C THR A 88 7.01 -19.24 -2.74
N ASP A 89 7.08 -19.85 -3.89
CA ASP A 89 7.84 -19.34 -5.05
C ASP A 89 7.01 -18.38 -5.93
N VAL A 90 5.76 -18.10 -5.54
CA VAL A 90 4.90 -17.18 -6.28
C VAL A 90 5.35 -15.74 -6.02
N GLU A 91 5.66 -15.03 -7.08
CA GLU A 91 6.01 -13.62 -6.99
C GLU A 91 4.84 -12.78 -6.46
N THR A 92 5.13 -11.89 -5.51
CA THR A 92 4.12 -11.03 -4.89
C THR A 92 3.70 -9.86 -5.80
N GLY A 93 4.48 -9.56 -6.84
CA GLY A 93 4.30 -8.37 -7.67
C GLY A 93 4.64 -7.06 -6.97
N PHE A 94 5.32 -7.11 -5.82
CA PHE A 94 5.75 -5.91 -5.12
C PHE A 94 6.81 -5.14 -5.92
N LEU A 95 6.53 -3.86 -6.19
CA LEU A 95 7.43 -2.94 -6.89
C LEU A 95 7.69 -1.72 -6.03
N ALA A 96 8.94 -1.50 -5.64
CA ALA A 96 9.38 -0.33 -4.88
C ALA A 96 9.94 0.75 -5.82
N GLN A 97 9.12 1.27 -6.73
CA GLN A 97 9.52 2.21 -7.78
C GLN A 97 9.26 3.68 -7.41
N GLY A 98 8.69 3.95 -6.22
CA GLY A 98 8.19 5.26 -5.87
C GLY A 98 6.85 5.58 -6.54
N ALA A 99 6.38 6.80 -6.37
CA ALA A 99 5.14 7.28 -6.93
C ALA A 99 5.25 8.75 -7.35
N TRP A 100 4.61 9.11 -8.44
CA TRP A 100 4.40 10.51 -8.77
C TRP A 100 3.01 10.96 -8.33
N ILE A 101 2.99 12.07 -7.64
CA ILE A 101 1.78 12.77 -7.27
C ILE A 101 1.59 13.89 -8.27
N VAL A 102 0.46 13.93 -8.95
CA VAL A 102 0.18 14.95 -9.96
C VAL A 102 -1.06 15.76 -9.60
N ALA A 103 -1.02 17.04 -9.88
CA ALA A 103 -2.16 17.95 -9.76
C ALA A 103 -2.75 18.20 -11.16
N ALA A 104 -4.03 17.92 -11.33
CA ALA A 104 -4.72 18.17 -12.58
C ALA A 104 -4.95 19.66 -12.83
N ASP A 105 -5.18 20.41 -11.75
CA ASP A 105 -5.44 21.85 -11.80
C ASP A 105 -4.79 22.61 -10.64
N PRO A 106 -4.85 23.96 -10.62
CA PRO A 106 -4.29 24.77 -9.52
C PRO A 106 -4.96 24.54 -8.15
N SER A 107 -6.17 24.01 -8.12
CA SER A 107 -6.88 23.66 -6.88
C SER A 107 -6.26 22.43 -6.25
N ASP A 108 -6.02 21.41 -7.05
CA ASP A 108 -5.30 20.21 -6.65
C ASP A 108 -3.89 20.55 -6.17
N ALA A 109 -3.20 21.42 -6.91
CA ALA A 109 -1.85 21.84 -6.52
C ALA A 109 -1.81 22.45 -5.11
N ARG A 110 -2.82 23.24 -4.74
CA ARG A 110 -2.94 23.78 -3.37
C ARG A 110 -3.29 22.73 -2.32
N ALA A 111 -4.07 21.70 -2.70
CA ALA A 111 -4.37 20.60 -1.78
C ALA A 111 -3.11 19.81 -1.42
N TRP A 112 -2.11 19.79 -2.28
CA TRP A 112 -0.83 19.12 -2.02
C TRP A 112 0.06 19.84 -1.02
N ASP A 113 -0.19 21.11 -0.68
CA ASP A 113 0.54 21.80 0.38
C ASP A 113 0.46 21.04 1.70
N HIS A 114 -0.70 20.45 2.01
CA HIS A 114 -0.86 19.59 3.19
C HIS A 114 -0.07 18.29 3.10
N VAL A 115 0.01 17.70 1.92
CA VAL A 115 0.80 16.48 1.70
C VAL A 115 2.28 16.76 1.91
N LEU A 116 2.76 17.91 1.43
CA LEU A 116 4.15 18.35 1.63
C LEU A 116 4.46 18.63 3.10
N GLU A 117 3.53 19.27 3.82
CA GLU A 117 3.65 19.49 5.26
C GLU A 117 3.72 18.15 6.02
N HIS A 118 2.83 17.21 5.70
CA HIS A 118 2.81 15.87 6.28
C HIS A 118 4.09 15.09 5.96
N ALA A 119 4.57 15.16 4.74
CA ALA A 119 5.84 14.56 4.33
C ALA A 119 6.99 15.04 5.22
N SER A 120 7.03 16.34 5.49
CA SER A 120 8.05 16.94 6.37
C SER A 120 7.94 16.41 7.81
N ILE A 121 6.74 16.27 8.35
CA ILE A 121 6.49 15.71 9.69
C ILE A 121 6.97 14.25 9.77
N LEU A 122 6.75 13.47 8.71
CA LEU A 122 7.18 12.06 8.61
C LEU A 122 8.65 11.89 8.21
N GLY A 123 9.40 12.98 8.06
CA GLY A 123 10.80 12.94 7.60
C GLY A 123 10.96 12.45 6.17
N ARG A 124 9.89 12.51 5.37
CA ARG A 124 9.89 12.12 3.96
C ARG A 124 10.27 13.28 3.08
N ARG A 125 11.07 13.00 2.06
CA ARG A 125 11.42 13.99 1.05
C ARG A 125 10.50 13.85 -0.14
N VAL A 126 9.79 14.92 -0.47
CA VAL A 126 8.98 15.05 -1.67
C VAL A 126 9.58 16.14 -2.52
N GLU A 127 9.93 15.84 -3.75
CA GLU A 127 10.58 16.79 -4.65
C GLU A 127 9.63 17.21 -5.77
N PRO A 128 9.55 18.52 -6.06
CA PRO A 128 8.79 18.99 -7.21
C PRO A 128 9.44 18.48 -8.51
N VAL A 129 8.62 17.94 -9.40
CA VAL A 129 9.03 17.46 -10.71
C VAL A 129 8.32 18.29 -11.80
N SER A 130 9.05 18.73 -12.81
CA SER A 130 8.43 19.47 -13.89
C SER A 130 7.43 18.60 -14.68
N VAL A 131 6.27 19.15 -15.03
CA VAL A 131 5.24 18.47 -15.84
C VAL A 131 5.84 17.94 -17.16
N ARG A 132 6.83 18.65 -17.72
CA ARG A 132 7.54 18.18 -18.92
C ARG A 132 8.34 16.90 -18.65
N ALA A 133 8.99 16.78 -17.49
CA ALA A 133 9.75 15.57 -17.12
C ALA A 133 8.79 14.40 -16.86
N LEU A 134 7.73 14.64 -16.12
CA LEU A 134 6.68 13.64 -15.88
C LEU A 134 6.11 13.09 -17.19
N ARG A 135 5.69 13.95 -18.11
CA ARG A 135 5.12 13.53 -19.40
C ARG A 135 6.13 12.87 -20.33
N ARG A 136 7.42 13.10 -20.12
CA ARG A 136 8.45 12.36 -20.86
C ARG A 136 8.59 10.94 -20.35
N ALA A 137 8.52 10.76 -19.03
CA ALA A 137 8.63 9.46 -18.38
C ALA A 137 7.34 8.65 -18.51
N GLU A 138 6.17 9.31 -18.40
CA GLU A 138 4.85 8.70 -18.55
C GLU A 138 4.02 9.49 -19.61
N PRO A 139 4.10 9.09 -20.87
CA PRO A 139 3.41 9.80 -21.95
C PRO A 139 1.88 9.73 -21.88
N ALA A 140 1.32 8.77 -21.13
CA ALA A 140 -0.12 8.60 -20.93
C ALA A 140 -0.73 9.67 -20.02
N LEU A 141 0.08 10.43 -19.27
CA LEU A 141 -0.42 11.53 -18.45
C LEU A 141 -1.09 12.60 -19.30
N ALA A 142 -2.25 13.07 -18.83
CA ALA A 142 -3.03 14.11 -19.49
C ALA A 142 -2.22 15.38 -19.76
N PRO A 143 -2.47 16.08 -20.87
CA PRO A 143 -1.93 17.41 -21.07
C PRO A 143 -2.54 18.41 -20.08
N GLY A 144 -1.77 19.41 -19.65
CA GLY A 144 -2.31 20.51 -18.83
C GLY A 144 -2.27 20.28 -17.32
N LEU A 145 -1.46 19.32 -16.83
CA LEU A 145 -1.19 19.21 -15.41
C LEU A 145 -0.64 20.52 -14.82
N ALA A 146 -1.08 20.87 -13.62
CA ALA A 146 -0.66 22.08 -12.92
C ALA A 146 0.65 21.89 -12.16
N ALA A 147 0.89 20.71 -11.58
CA ALA A 147 2.09 20.39 -10.82
C ALA A 147 2.34 18.87 -10.79
N GLY A 148 3.51 18.49 -10.31
CA GLY A 148 3.87 17.12 -10.02
C GLY A 148 5.02 17.03 -9.01
N PHE A 149 5.04 15.91 -8.29
CA PHE A 149 5.98 15.64 -7.23
C PHE A 149 6.40 14.17 -7.28
N ASP A 150 7.66 13.92 -6.90
CA ASP A 150 8.22 12.58 -6.68
C ASP A 150 8.17 12.28 -5.17
N ALA A 151 7.59 11.13 -4.80
CA ALA A 151 7.27 10.77 -3.43
C ALA A 151 7.69 9.34 -3.05
#